data_09ad703ea8d637659346a4da460b8dcd
#
_entry.id   09ad703ea8d637659346a4da460b8dcd
#
_cell.length_a   1.000
_cell.length_b   1.000
_cell.length_c   1.000
_cell.angle_alpha   90.00
_cell.angle_beta   90.00
_cell.angle_gamma   90.00
#
_symmetry.space_group_name_H-M   'P 1'
#
loop_
_entity.id
_entity.type
_entity.pdbx_description
1 polymer ?
#
loop_
_entity_poly.entity_id
_entity_poly.type
_entity_poly.pdbx_seq_one_letter_code
_entity_poly.pdbx_strand_id
1 'polypeptide(L)' 'MEVTIEQALQRGIAAHQAGKVQDAEKLYRAILQSQPKHPDANHNLGILAVSLNKADAALPLFKTALEANPKM' A
#
# COMPACT_ATOMS: atom_id res chain seq x y z
N MET A 1 7.78 -7.60 19.47
CA MET A 1 6.38 -7.11 19.48
C MET A 1 5.81 -7.24 18.08
N GLU A 2 4.70 -7.94 17.99
CA GLU A 2 4.08 -8.16 16.68
C GLU A 2 3.25 -6.96 16.27
N VAL A 3 3.39 -6.58 15.01
CA VAL A 3 2.59 -5.51 14.41
C VAL A 3 1.48 -6.16 13.59
N THR A 4 0.24 -5.79 13.89
CA THR A 4 -0.90 -6.30 13.11
C THR A 4 -0.92 -5.68 11.72
N ILE A 5 -1.65 -6.30 10.79
CA ILE A 5 -1.86 -5.75 9.45
C ILE A 5 -2.43 -4.33 9.56
N GLU A 6 -3.41 -4.13 10.42
CA GLU A 6 -4.03 -2.82 10.62
C GLU A 6 -3.02 -1.79 11.10
N GLN A 7 -2.16 -2.15 12.05
CA GLN A 7 -1.13 -1.23 12.53
C GLN A 7 -0.10 -0.92 11.47
N ALA A 8 0.32 -1.93 10.69
CA ALA A 8 1.25 -1.71 9.58
C ALA A 8 0.67 -0.76 8.55
N LEU A 9 -0.62 -0.92 8.24
CA LEU A 9 -1.30 -0.04 7.29
C LEU A 9 -1.31 1.40 7.82
N GLN A 10 -1.68 1.61 9.08
CA GLN A 10 -1.73 2.94 9.68
C GLN A 10 -0.34 3.59 9.71
N ARG A 11 0.69 2.81 10.03
CA ARG A 11 2.06 3.31 10.03
C ARG A 11 2.53 3.68 8.63
N GLY A 12 2.13 2.90 7.62
CA GLY A 12 2.46 3.19 6.23
C GLY A 12 1.82 4.50 5.77
N ILE A 13 0.55 4.70 6.10
CA ILE A 13 -0.16 5.94 5.76
C ILE A 13 0.51 7.14 6.43
N ALA A 14 0.83 7.01 7.73
CA ALA A 14 1.48 8.08 8.47
C ALA A 14 2.85 8.40 7.90
N ALA A 15 3.63 7.37 7.53
CA ALA A 15 4.94 7.55 6.92
C ALA A 15 4.84 8.30 5.60
N HIS A 16 3.87 7.93 4.75
CA HIS A 16 3.65 8.59 3.48
C HIS A 16 3.30 10.07 3.69
N GLN A 17 2.41 10.35 4.63
CA GLN A 17 2.01 11.73 4.94
C GLN A 17 3.18 12.55 5.48
N ALA A 18 4.12 11.90 6.17
CA ALA A 18 5.32 12.56 6.71
C ALA A 18 6.44 12.69 5.68
N GLY A 19 6.22 12.24 4.45
CA GLY A 19 7.23 12.29 3.41
C GLY A 19 8.25 11.15 3.48
N LYS A 20 8.03 10.17 4.36
CA LYS A 20 8.94 9.02 4.53
C LYS A 20 8.52 7.91 3.56
N VAL A 21 8.71 8.16 2.28
CA VAL A 21 8.19 7.34 1.20
C VAL A 21 8.74 5.92 1.24
N GLN A 22 10.04 5.77 1.49
CA GLN A 22 10.65 4.44 1.53
C GLN A 22 10.15 3.61 2.72
N ASP A 23 9.92 4.25 3.86
CA ASP A 23 9.34 3.57 5.02
C ASP A 23 7.92 3.11 4.72
N ALA A 24 7.12 3.97 4.09
CA ALA A 24 5.76 3.61 3.69
C ALA A 24 5.76 2.42 2.73
N GLU A 25 6.64 2.44 1.74
CA GLU A 25 6.73 1.34 0.78
C GLU A 25 7.06 0.02 1.48
N LYS A 26 8.01 0.02 2.39
CA LYS A 26 8.37 -1.19 3.13
C LYS A 26 7.20 -1.74 3.92
N LEU A 27 6.44 -0.86 4.56
CA LEU A 27 5.29 -1.27 5.36
C LEU A 27 4.19 -1.86 4.49
N TYR A 28 3.86 -1.22 3.37
CA TYR A 28 2.84 -1.75 2.47
C TYR A 28 3.27 -3.08 1.86
N ARG A 29 4.54 -3.22 1.47
CA ARG A 29 5.04 -4.47 0.89
C ARG A 29 5.04 -5.60 1.92
N ALA A 30 5.31 -5.30 3.17
CA ALA A 30 5.22 -6.30 4.24
C ALA A 30 3.80 -6.84 4.38
N ILE A 31 2.80 -5.96 4.29
CA ILE A 31 1.40 -6.37 4.31
C ILE A 31 1.10 -7.30 3.13
N LEU A 32 1.59 -6.95 1.94
CA LEU A 32 1.33 -7.72 0.74
C LEU A 32 2.04 -9.06 0.71
N GLN A 33 3.13 -9.22 1.46
CA GLN A 33 3.75 -10.53 1.64
C GLN A 33 2.83 -11.49 2.38
N SER A 34 2.10 -10.97 3.36
CA SER A 34 1.17 -11.75 4.15
C SER A 34 -0.19 -11.89 3.46
N GLN A 35 -0.67 -10.81 2.85
CA GLN A 35 -1.97 -10.76 2.18
C GLN A 35 -1.82 -10.08 0.82
N PRO A 36 -1.44 -10.83 -0.23
CA PRO A 36 -1.14 -10.24 -1.54
C PRO A 36 -2.31 -9.48 -2.17
N LYS A 37 -3.53 -9.79 -1.76
CA LYS A 37 -4.72 -9.14 -2.32
C LYS A 37 -5.36 -8.16 -1.35
N HIS A 38 -4.63 -7.73 -0.32
CA HIS A 38 -5.15 -6.75 0.64
C HIS A 38 -5.52 -5.47 -0.11
N PRO A 39 -6.81 -5.05 -0.11
CA PRO A 39 -7.23 -3.93 -0.97
C PRO A 39 -6.60 -2.60 -0.57
N ASP A 40 -6.59 -2.27 0.71
CA ASP A 40 -6.05 -0.99 1.17
C ASP A 40 -4.54 -0.89 0.93
N ALA A 41 -3.80 -1.98 1.16
CA ALA A 41 -2.36 -1.97 0.95
C ALA A 41 -2.02 -1.82 -0.53
N ASN A 42 -2.73 -2.51 -1.42
CA ASN A 42 -2.55 -2.36 -2.86
C ASN A 42 -2.92 -0.94 -3.31
N HIS A 43 -4.03 -0.41 -2.84
CA HIS A 43 -4.48 0.93 -3.19
C HIS A 43 -3.45 1.98 -2.75
N ASN A 44 -3.02 1.92 -1.49
CA ASN A 44 -2.10 2.90 -0.94
C ASN A 44 -0.72 2.80 -1.57
N LEU A 45 -0.25 1.58 -1.86
CA LEU A 45 1.01 1.41 -2.57
C LEU A 45 0.91 1.97 -3.99
N GLY A 46 -0.26 1.82 -4.63
CA GLY A 46 -0.51 2.42 -5.93
C GLY A 46 -0.42 3.93 -5.89
N ILE A 47 -1.04 4.56 -4.89
CA ILE A 47 -0.96 6.02 -4.70
C ILE A 47 0.51 6.45 -4.51
N LEU A 48 1.25 5.69 -3.70
CA LEU A 48 2.66 5.95 -3.48
C LEU A 48 3.45 5.90 -4.80
N ALA A 49 3.18 4.88 -5.62
CA ALA A 49 3.86 4.73 -6.91
C ALA A 49 3.57 5.91 -7.82
N VAL A 50 2.34 6.39 -7.86
CA VAL A 50 1.99 7.58 -8.65
C VAL A 50 2.78 8.79 -8.16
N SER A 51 2.88 8.97 -6.85
CA SER A 51 3.63 10.09 -6.28
C SER A 51 5.12 10.04 -6.60
N LEU A 52 5.63 8.86 -6.98
CA LEU A 52 7.02 8.66 -7.38
C LEU A 52 7.18 8.64 -8.90
N ASN A 53 6.16 9.05 -9.65
CA ASN A 53 6.15 9.01 -11.13
C ASN A 53 6.27 7.59 -11.69
N LYS A 54 5.73 6.62 -10.98
CA LYS A 54 5.75 5.21 -11.40
C LYS A 54 4.34 4.73 -11.71
N ALA A 55 3.66 5.44 -12.61
CA ALA A 55 2.27 5.13 -12.94
C ALA A 55 2.11 3.71 -13.49
N ASP A 56 3.10 3.22 -14.24
CA ASP A 56 3.06 1.86 -14.79
C ASP A 56 3.02 0.81 -13.67
N ALA A 57 3.74 1.06 -12.58
CA ALA A 57 3.71 0.16 -11.42
C ALA A 57 2.42 0.30 -10.63
N ALA A 58 1.80 1.48 -10.66
CA ALA A 58 0.56 1.73 -9.92
C ALA A 58 -0.65 1.02 -10.52
N LEU A 59 -0.72 0.89 -11.84
CA LEU A 59 -1.89 0.33 -12.52
C LEU A 59 -2.23 -1.09 -12.03
N PRO A 60 -1.29 -2.05 -12.00
CA PRO A 60 -1.63 -3.38 -11.49
C PRO A 60 -2.00 -3.39 -10.01
N LEU A 61 -1.45 -2.46 -9.23
CA LEU A 61 -1.78 -2.36 -7.81
C LEU A 61 -3.23 -1.90 -7.63
N PHE A 62 -3.66 -0.88 -8.38
CA PHE A 62 -5.05 -0.43 -8.35
C PHE A 62 -6.00 -1.49 -8.85
N LYS A 63 -5.60 -2.23 -9.90
CA LYS A 63 -6.43 -3.31 -10.43
C LYS A 63 -6.64 -4.38 -9.36
N THR A 64 -5.59 -4.80 -8.68
CA THR A 64 -5.70 -5.79 -7.61
C THR A 64 -6.60 -5.29 -6.48
N ALA A 65 -6.46 -4.01 -6.12
CA ALA A 65 -7.29 -3.41 -5.07
C ALA A 65 -8.77 -3.45 -5.44
N LEU A 66 -9.11 -3.09 -6.68
CA LEU A 66 -10.49 -3.09 -7.14
C LEU A 66 -11.06 -4.50 -7.25
N GLU A 67 -10.24 -5.47 -7.66
CA GLU A 67 -10.69 -6.86 -7.73
C GLU A 67 -11.00 -7.40 -6.34
N ALA A 68 -10.21 -7.02 -5.35
CA ALA A 68 -10.41 -7.46 -3.97
C ALA A 68 -11.55 -6.71 -3.29
N ASN A 69 -11.76 -5.45 -3.64
CA ASN A 69 -12.83 -4.63 -3.07
C ASN A 69 -13.39 -3.69 -4.15
N PRO A 70 -14.40 -4.13 -4.91
CA PRO A 70 -14.96 -3.31 -6.00
C PRO A 70 -15.61 -2.01 -5.55
N LYS A 71 -15.82 -1.85 -4.25
CA LYS A 71 -16.47 -0.65 -3.71
C LYS A 71 -15.47 0.42 -3.29
N MET A 72 -14.21 0.20 -3.52
CA MET A 72 -13.19 1.22 -3.22
C MET A 72 -13.34 2.41 -4.14
#